data_b030562a2a0aa7eb3916c70ffb9e5843
#
_entry.id   b030562a2a0aa7eb3916c70ffb9e5843
#
_cell.length_a   1.000
_cell.length_b   1.000
_cell.length_c   1.000
_cell.angle_alpha   90.00
_cell.angle_beta   90.00
_cell.angle_gamma   90.00
#
_symmetry.space_group_name_H-M   'P 1'
#
loop_
_entity.id
_entity.type
_entity.pdbx_description
1 polymer ?
#
loop_
_entity_poly.entity_id
_entity_poly.type
_entity_poly.pdbx_seq_one_letter_code
_entity_poly.pdbx_strand_id
1 'polypeptide(L)'
;YAGDLYKVDTYKLILDGTIESRSASMMEPYVEDGSVVAPLLEGKELQDLFVRAASEGFDIHCHAIGDRAIHEVLMAAKAVREAGYDDIRITNAHTEYVLEEDAPLFGKYDVIANTTGVWHYGGKPNKGNIISEKASDPFYMKPIIDHGAKVSLGSDRPVDLYGYVPLKSIEMAM
;
A
#
# COMPACT_ATOMS: atom_id res chain seq x y z
N TYR A 1 15.71 16.19 -9.79
CA TYR A 1 16.08 16.53 -11.16
C TYR A 1 14.84 16.91 -11.93
N ALA A 2 14.89 18.02 -12.67
CA ALA A 2 13.79 18.48 -13.50
C ALA A 2 14.33 18.98 -14.85
N GLY A 3 13.57 18.77 -15.91
CA GLY A 3 13.75 19.32 -17.24
C GLY A 3 12.40 19.81 -17.76
N ASP A 4 12.36 20.36 -18.95
CA ASP A 4 11.13 20.93 -19.53
C ASP A 4 10.01 19.89 -19.72
N LEU A 5 10.38 18.63 -19.87
CA LEU A 5 9.44 17.52 -20.17
C LEU A 5 9.41 16.42 -19.10
N TYR A 6 10.19 16.53 -18.03
CA TYR A 6 10.22 15.51 -16.96
C TYR A 6 10.57 16.12 -15.61
N LYS A 7 10.13 15.42 -14.55
CA LYS A 7 10.49 15.71 -13.15
C LYS A 7 10.72 14.41 -12.42
N VAL A 8 11.81 14.34 -11.63
CA VAL A 8 12.06 13.25 -10.69
C VAL A 8 11.81 13.81 -9.29
N ASP A 9 10.65 13.51 -8.75
CA ASP A 9 10.14 14.09 -7.49
C ASP A 9 9.52 13.05 -6.56
N THR A 10 9.66 11.77 -6.86
CA THR A 10 9.04 10.70 -6.08
C THR A 10 10.08 9.64 -5.72
N TYR A 11 10.10 9.27 -4.45
CA TYR A 11 10.92 8.20 -3.91
C TYR A 11 10.11 6.90 -3.93
N LYS A 12 10.57 5.88 -4.68
CA LYS A 12 9.92 4.56 -4.72
C LYS A 12 10.60 3.61 -3.74
N LEU A 13 9.77 3.01 -2.86
CA LEU A 13 10.17 1.96 -1.91
C LEU A 13 9.36 0.69 -2.16
N ILE A 14 9.94 -0.45 -1.76
CA ILE A 14 9.30 -1.76 -1.75
C ILE A 14 9.53 -2.33 -0.36
N LEU A 15 8.46 -2.57 0.41
CA LEU A 15 8.57 -3.10 1.77
C LEU A 15 8.39 -4.61 1.84
N ASP A 16 7.56 -5.16 0.97
CA ASP A 16 7.27 -6.60 0.95
C ASP A 16 7.06 -7.11 -0.48
N GLY A 17 6.63 -8.33 -0.61
CA GLY A 17 6.29 -8.95 -1.89
C GLY A 17 4.79 -9.20 -2.03
N THR A 18 4.42 -10.37 -2.59
CA THR A 18 3.02 -10.75 -2.84
C THR A 18 2.57 -11.91 -1.96
N ILE A 19 1.25 -12.07 -1.81
CA ILE A 19 0.65 -13.17 -1.05
C ILE A 19 0.96 -14.52 -1.71
N GLU A 20 0.82 -14.61 -3.03
CA GLU A 20 1.00 -15.85 -3.78
C GLU A 20 2.43 -16.40 -3.68
N SER A 21 3.42 -15.52 -3.59
CA SER A 21 4.82 -15.90 -3.37
C SER A 21 5.19 -16.06 -1.89
N ARG A 22 4.23 -15.87 -0.98
CA ARG A 22 4.43 -15.88 0.48
C ARG A 22 5.53 -14.93 0.94
N SER A 23 5.60 -13.77 0.30
CA SER A 23 6.59 -12.74 0.60
C SER A 23 5.97 -11.40 1.02
N ALA A 24 4.64 -11.30 1.03
CA ALA A 24 3.95 -10.18 1.67
C ALA A 24 4.09 -10.29 3.20
N SER A 25 4.25 -9.16 3.86
CA SER A 25 4.43 -9.08 5.31
C SER A 25 3.08 -9.01 6.02
N MET A 26 2.67 -10.13 6.59
CA MET A 26 1.41 -10.29 7.31
C MET A 26 1.61 -10.25 8.83
N MET A 27 0.61 -9.77 9.58
CA MET A 27 0.60 -9.86 11.05
C MET A 27 0.51 -11.32 11.53
N GLU A 28 -0.35 -12.12 10.88
CA GLU A 28 -0.51 -13.54 11.17
C GLU A 28 0.43 -14.37 10.29
N PRO A 29 0.95 -15.52 10.81
CA PRO A 29 1.76 -16.43 10.02
C PRO A 29 1.03 -17.00 8.80
N TYR A 30 1.77 -17.34 7.76
CA TYR A 30 1.25 -18.09 6.63
C TYR A 30 0.74 -19.47 7.05
N VAL A 31 -0.39 -19.90 6.49
CA VAL A 31 -1.12 -21.11 6.94
C VAL A 31 -0.34 -22.39 6.65
N GLU A 32 0.32 -22.47 5.50
CA GLU A 32 0.93 -23.72 5.03
C GLU A 32 2.16 -24.14 5.85
N ASP A 33 3.02 -23.18 6.20
CA ASP A 33 4.33 -23.49 6.80
C ASP A 33 4.60 -22.73 8.12
N GLY A 34 3.65 -21.87 8.54
CA GLY A 34 3.80 -21.06 9.74
C GLY A 34 4.86 -19.95 9.62
N SER A 35 5.34 -19.67 8.42
CA SER A 35 6.35 -18.64 8.21
C SER A 35 5.81 -17.23 8.48
N VAL A 36 6.69 -16.36 8.98
CA VAL A 36 6.43 -14.94 9.18
C VAL A 36 7.45 -14.15 8.40
N VAL A 37 6.98 -13.22 7.58
CA VAL A 37 7.83 -12.36 6.76
C VAL A 37 7.83 -10.96 7.35
N ALA A 38 9.02 -10.45 7.70
CA ALA A 38 9.17 -9.05 8.10
C ALA A 38 9.22 -8.15 6.87
N PRO A 39 8.75 -6.89 6.98
CA PRO A 39 9.02 -5.89 5.94
C PRO A 39 10.53 -5.68 5.75
N LEU A 40 10.95 -5.23 4.58
CA LEU A 40 12.37 -4.93 4.32
C LEU A 40 12.90 -3.79 5.20
N LEU A 41 12.04 -2.87 5.60
CA LEU A 41 12.28 -1.80 6.57
C LEU A 41 11.05 -1.66 7.45
N GLU A 42 11.25 -1.42 8.74
CA GLU A 42 10.15 -1.23 9.70
C GLU A 42 10.54 -0.27 10.84
N GLY A 43 9.54 0.16 11.60
CA GLY A 43 9.72 0.97 12.80
C GLY A 43 10.47 2.27 12.51
N LYS A 44 11.39 2.60 13.42
CA LYS A 44 12.11 3.90 13.35
C LYS A 44 12.94 4.08 12.08
N GLU A 45 13.53 3.02 11.55
CA GLU A 45 14.35 3.11 10.34
C GLU A 45 13.53 3.55 9.13
N LEU A 46 12.33 2.98 8.95
CA LEU A 46 11.42 3.38 7.90
C LEU A 46 10.89 4.81 8.12
N GLN A 47 10.53 5.15 9.35
CA GLN A 47 10.06 6.50 9.70
C GLN A 47 11.12 7.55 9.38
N ASP A 48 12.38 7.33 9.78
CA ASP A 48 13.50 8.24 9.51
C ASP A 48 13.75 8.41 8.00
N LEU A 49 13.62 7.32 7.22
CA LEU A 49 13.76 7.37 5.77
C LEU A 49 12.64 8.20 5.12
N PHE A 50 11.39 8.03 5.55
CA PHE A 50 10.25 8.80 5.05
C PHE A 50 10.39 10.28 5.38
N VAL A 51 10.74 10.61 6.64
CA VAL A 51 10.96 12.00 7.07
C VAL A 51 12.11 12.63 6.29
N ARG A 52 13.18 11.88 6.03
CA ARG A 52 14.30 12.36 5.23
C ARG A 52 13.88 12.64 3.79
N ALA A 53 13.17 11.71 3.13
CA ALA A 53 12.67 11.92 1.77
C ALA A 53 11.77 13.17 1.69
N ALA A 54 10.88 13.32 2.68
CA ALA A 54 10.00 14.48 2.80
C ALA A 54 10.79 15.79 2.97
N SER A 55 11.84 15.80 3.81
CA SER A 55 12.68 16.97 4.03
C SER A 55 13.48 17.41 2.79
N GLU A 56 13.73 16.49 1.88
CA GLU A 56 14.35 16.73 0.58
C GLU A 56 13.32 17.12 -0.51
N GLY A 57 12.02 17.17 -0.17
CA GLY A 57 10.92 17.55 -1.06
C GLY A 57 10.46 16.46 -2.01
N PHE A 58 10.72 15.19 -1.69
CA PHE A 58 10.23 14.06 -2.47
C PHE A 58 8.89 13.57 -1.97
N ASP A 59 7.96 13.34 -2.89
CA ASP A 59 6.81 12.48 -2.67
C ASP A 59 7.26 11.02 -2.44
N ILE A 60 6.43 10.23 -1.77
CA ILE A 60 6.76 8.85 -1.42
C ILE A 60 5.74 7.90 -2.02
N HIS A 61 6.21 6.87 -2.73
CA HIS A 61 5.41 5.82 -3.31
C HIS A 61 5.93 4.46 -2.83
N CYS A 62 5.21 3.83 -1.92
CA CYS A 62 5.65 2.62 -1.23
C CYS A 62 4.81 1.41 -1.65
N HIS A 63 5.44 0.34 -2.16
CA HIS A 63 4.78 -0.94 -2.33
C HIS A 63 4.62 -1.59 -0.96
N ALA A 64 3.39 -1.88 -0.57
CA ALA A 64 3.04 -2.68 0.59
C ALA A 64 1.70 -3.38 0.35
N ILE A 65 1.71 -4.70 0.42
CA ILE A 65 0.58 -5.60 0.16
C ILE A 65 0.02 -6.19 1.45
N GLY A 66 0.89 -6.73 2.30
CA GLY A 66 0.51 -7.33 3.57
C GLY A 66 0.11 -6.29 4.61
N ASP A 67 -0.78 -6.68 5.50
CA ASP A 67 -1.35 -5.81 6.54
C ASP A 67 -0.26 -5.23 7.47
N ARG A 68 0.77 -5.99 7.81
CA ARG A 68 1.91 -5.51 8.59
C ARG A 68 2.72 -4.45 7.83
N ALA A 69 3.02 -4.68 6.54
CA ALA A 69 3.76 -3.72 5.74
C ALA A 69 2.97 -2.41 5.56
N ILE A 70 1.65 -2.51 5.34
CA ILE A 70 0.76 -1.34 5.23
C ILE A 70 0.73 -0.56 6.54
N HIS A 71 0.63 -1.24 7.69
CA HIS A 71 0.71 -0.60 9.00
C HIS A 71 2.00 0.22 9.15
N GLU A 72 3.14 -0.34 8.77
CA GLU A 72 4.44 0.36 8.83
C GLU A 72 4.46 1.61 7.93
N VAL A 73 3.88 1.56 6.71
CA VAL A 73 3.72 2.74 5.84
C VAL A 73 2.91 3.84 6.53
N LEU A 74 1.81 3.47 7.20
CA LEU A 74 0.94 4.42 7.90
C LEU A 74 1.66 5.06 9.11
N MET A 75 2.45 4.27 9.85
CA MET A 75 3.26 4.80 10.95
C MET A 75 4.39 5.71 10.46
N ALA A 76 5.00 5.39 9.32
CA ALA A 76 6.00 6.26 8.69
C ALA A 76 5.36 7.56 8.15
N ALA A 77 4.16 7.47 7.56
CA ALA A 77 3.40 8.65 7.16
C ALA A 77 3.04 9.56 8.35
N LYS A 78 2.62 8.96 9.47
CA LYS A 78 2.42 9.70 10.73
C LYS A 78 3.66 10.51 11.11
N ALA A 79 4.84 9.90 11.08
CA ALA A 79 6.10 10.59 11.43
C ALA A 79 6.39 11.77 10.49
N VAL A 80 6.08 11.64 9.20
CA VAL A 80 6.20 12.74 8.22
C VAL A 80 5.28 13.91 8.59
N ARG A 81 4.01 13.64 8.93
CA ARG A 81 3.06 14.70 9.33
C ARG A 81 3.45 15.34 10.66
N GLU A 82 3.89 14.55 11.66
CA GLU A 82 4.38 15.05 12.94
C GLU A 82 5.65 15.91 12.80
N ALA A 83 6.45 15.67 11.75
CA ALA A 83 7.59 16.50 11.38
C ALA A 83 7.23 17.78 10.60
N GLY A 84 5.92 17.98 10.25
CA GLY A 84 5.41 19.18 9.61
C GLY A 84 5.47 19.20 8.09
N TYR A 85 5.65 18.04 7.44
CA TYR A 85 5.67 17.92 5.97
C TYR A 85 4.29 17.54 5.42
N ASP A 86 3.34 18.47 5.46
CA ASP A 86 1.93 18.23 5.06
C ASP A 86 1.74 18.19 3.54
N ASP A 87 2.60 18.86 2.76
CA ASP A 87 2.50 18.95 1.30
C ASP A 87 3.03 17.72 0.55
N ILE A 88 3.73 16.83 1.26
CA ILE A 88 4.30 15.62 0.65
C ILE A 88 3.21 14.59 0.41
N ARG A 89 3.08 14.12 -0.84
CA ARG A 89 2.18 13.02 -1.18
C ARG A 89 2.79 11.68 -0.78
N ILE A 90 2.03 10.92 0.00
CA ILE A 90 2.42 9.57 0.39
C ILE A 90 1.40 8.61 -0.20
N THR A 91 1.87 7.64 -0.96
CA THR A 91 1.04 6.63 -1.62
C THR A 91 1.44 5.25 -1.16
N ASN A 92 0.48 4.50 -0.60
CA ASN A 92 0.61 3.06 -0.44
C ASN A 92 0.16 2.38 -1.73
N ALA A 93 1.08 1.71 -2.43
CA ALA A 93 0.77 0.99 -3.65
C ALA A 93 0.32 -0.44 -3.35
N HIS A 94 -0.65 -0.89 -4.12
CA HIS A 94 -1.38 -2.15 -4.06
C HIS A 94 -2.49 -2.18 -3.01
N THR A 95 -2.25 -1.78 -1.77
CA THR A 95 -3.24 -1.65 -0.69
C THR A 95 -4.20 -2.84 -0.66
N GLU A 96 -3.64 -4.06 -0.56
CA GLU A 96 -4.43 -5.28 -0.71
C GLU A 96 -5.09 -5.72 0.60
N TYR A 97 -4.32 -5.90 1.67
CA TYR A 97 -4.83 -6.34 2.97
C TYR A 97 -4.67 -5.25 4.03
N VAL A 98 -5.74 -4.57 4.38
CA VAL A 98 -5.73 -3.46 5.34
C VAL A 98 -6.43 -3.89 6.63
N LEU A 99 -5.77 -3.73 7.78
CA LEU A 99 -6.40 -3.94 9.08
C LEU A 99 -7.57 -2.97 9.26
N GLU A 100 -8.63 -3.40 9.93
CA GLU A 100 -9.80 -2.57 10.18
C GLU A 100 -9.43 -1.31 10.97
N GLU A 101 -8.53 -1.44 11.96
CA GLU A 101 -8.00 -0.32 12.75
C GLU A 101 -7.11 0.64 11.97
N ASP A 102 -6.53 0.21 10.85
CA ASP A 102 -5.65 1.03 10.02
C ASP A 102 -6.41 1.83 8.95
N ALA A 103 -7.61 1.41 8.56
CA ALA A 103 -8.38 2.09 7.55
C ALA A 103 -8.60 3.60 7.84
N PRO A 104 -8.90 4.05 9.08
CA PRO A 104 -9.00 5.47 9.42
C PRO A 104 -7.68 6.24 9.27
N LEU A 105 -6.55 5.56 9.38
CA LEU A 105 -5.23 6.20 9.37
C LEU A 105 -4.84 6.71 7.99
N PHE A 106 -5.38 6.12 6.91
CA PHE A 106 -5.20 6.63 5.55
C PHE A 106 -5.71 8.07 5.42
N GLY A 107 -6.95 8.34 5.86
CA GLY A 107 -7.50 9.69 5.87
C GLY A 107 -6.78 10.61 6.87
N LYS A 108 -6.50 10.09 8.06
CA LYS A 108 -5.85 10.87 9.13
C LYS A 108 -4.47 11.40 8.77
N TYR A 109 -3.68 10.61 8.04
CA TYR A 109 -2.31 10.97 7.65
C TYR A 109 -2.19 11.33 6.17
N ASP A 110 -3.32 11.55 5.47
CA ASP A 110 -3.41 11.87 4.03
C ASP A 110 -2.54 10.92 3.18
N VAL A 111 -2.73 9.62 3.38
CA VAL A 111 -2.10 8.56 2.59
C VAL A 111 -3.06 8.16 1.47
N ILE A 112 -2.56 8.17 0.24
CA ILE A 112 -3.32 7.72 -0.93
C ILE A 112 -3.28 6.19 -0.97
N ALA A 113 -4.45 5.55 -0.95
CA ALA A 113 -4.57 4.11 -1.20
C ALA A 113 -4.58 3.87 -2.72
N ASN A 114 -3.48 3.39 -3.25
CA ASN A 114 -3.39 3.03 -4.66
C ASN A 114 -3.58 1.52 -4.84
N THR A 115 -4.44 1.12 -5.77
CA THR A 115 -4.71 -0.27 -6.05
C THR A 115 -4.80 -0.56 -7.55
N THR A 116 -4.69 -1.83 -7.94
CA THR A 116 -4.86 -2.28 -9.31
C THR A 116 -6.25 -2.86 -9.46
N GLY A 117 -7.17 -2.09 -10.07
CA GLY A 117 -8.60 -2.43 -10.09
C GLY A 117 -8.92 -3.81 -10.65
N VAL A 118 -8.17 -4.29 -11.64
CA VAL A 118 -8.37 -5.62 -12.22
C VAL A 118 -8.06 -6.77 -11.27
N TRP A 119 -7.28 -6.54 -10.21
CA TRP A 119 -6.97 -7.55 -9.20
C TRP A 119 -8.12 -7.77 -8.22
N HIS A 120 -9.09 -6.86 -8.17
CA HIS A 120 -10.30 -7.01 -7.34
C HIS A 120 -11.24 -8.11 -7.89
N TYR A 121 -11.04 -8.51 -9.15
CA TYR A 121 -11.84 -9.55 -9.77
C TYR A 121 -11.37 -10.94 -9.32
N GLY A 122 -12.31 -11.75 -8.80
CA GLY A 122 -12.03 -13.16 -8.45
C GLY A 122 -12.19 -13.51 -6.98
N GLY A 123 -12.56 -12.57 -6.12
CA GLY A 123 -12.93 -12.86 -4.73
C GLY A 123 -11.74 -12.96 -3.78
N LYS A 124 -11.80 -13.88 -2.81
CA LYS A 124 -10.85 -14.01 -1.69
C LYS A 124 -9.95 -15.27 -1.86
N PRO A 125 -9.12 -15.37 -2.92
CA PRO A 125 -8.50 -16.65 -3.27
C PRO A 125 -7.48 -17.14 -2.23
N ASN A 126 -6.97 -16.24 -1.40
CA ASN A 126 -5.83 -16.51 -0.52
C ASN A 126 -6.20 -16.81 0.93
N LYS A 127 -7.43 -16.42 1.38
CA LYS A 127 -7.85 -16.66 2.78
C LYS A 127 -8.11 -18.14 3.06
N GLY A 128 -7.59 -18.60 4.18
CA GLY A 128 -7.70 -19.99 4.61
C GLY A 128 -6.78 -20.97 3.86
N ASN A 129 -6.27 -20.58 2.69
CA ASN A 129 -5.35 -21.41 1.92
C ASN A 129 -3.90 -20.96 2.07
N ILE A 130 -3.63 -19.68 1.93
CA ILE A 130 -2.28 -19.11 2.01
C ILE A 130 -2.13 -18.28 3.28
N ILE A 131 -3.10 -17.41 3.56
CA ILE A 131 -3.14 -16.55 4.74
C ILE A 131 -4.27 -16.96 5.69
N SER A 132 -4.17 -16.49 6.93
CA SER A 132 -5.16 -16.73 7.98
C SER A 132 -6.58 -16.29 7.55
N GLU A 133 -7.60 -17.06 7.95
CA GLU A 133 -9.01 -16.66 7.84
C GLU A 133 -9.32 -15.36 8.59
N LYS A 134 -8.47 -15.00 9.57
CA LYS A 134 -8.61 -13.76 10.35
C LYS A 134 -8.14 -12.51 9.59
N ALA A 135 -7.37 -12.67 8.50
CA ALA A 135 -6.95 -11.54 7.68
C ALA A 135 -8.17 -10.76 7.18
N SER A 136 -8.02 -9.47 6.95
CA SER A 136 -9.05 -8.63 6.35
C SER A 136 -9.45 -9.15 4.96
N ASP A 137 -10.54 -8.67 4.42
CA ASP A 137 -10.88 -8.93 3.03
C ASP A 137 -9.95 -8.13 2.11
N PRO A 138 -9.40 -8.76 1.05
CA PRO A 138 -8.52 -8.05 0.14
C PRO A 138 -9.27 -6.94 -0.60
N PHE A 139 -8.56 -5.84 -0.85
CA PHE A 139 -9.07 -4.70 -1.63
C PHE A 139 -10.36 -4.06 -1.09
N TYR A 140 -10.64 -4.18 0.21
CA TYR A 140 -11.82 -3.59 0.82
C TYR A 140 -11.62 -2.08 1.02
N MET A 141 -11.75 -1.31 -0.07
CA MET A 141 -11.49 0.14 -0.10
C MET A 141 -12.55 0.99 0.61
N LYS A 142 -13.76 0.46 0.82
CA LYS A 142 -14.87 1.25 1.38
C LYS A 142 -14.54 1.87 2.74
N PRO A 143 -13.98 1.16 3.75
CA PRO A 143 -13.63 1.80 5.03
C PRO A 143 -12.62 2.93 4.87
N ILE A 144 -11.65 2.78 3.96
CA ILE A 144 -10.64 3.80 3.67
C ILE A 144 -11.31 5.07 3.13
N ILE A 145 -12.22 4.92 2.17
CA ILE A 145 -12.99 6.02 1.57
C ILE A 145 -13.91 6.68 2.60
N ASP A 146 -14.61 5.89 3.41
CA ASP A 146 -15.52 6.39 4.44
C ASP A 146 -14.81 7.25 5.50
N HIS A 147 -13.51 7.04 5.70
CA HIS A 147 -12.66 7.85 6.57
C HIS A 147 -11.93 8.99 5.84
N GLY A 148 -12.36 9.33 4.62
CA GLY A 148 -11.93 10.52 3.89
C GLY A 148 -10.62 10.39 3.13
N ALA A 149 -10.04 9.19 3.02
CA ALA A 149 -8.83 8.99 2.24
C ALA A 149 -9.11 9.01 0.73
N LYS A 150 -8.07 9.33 -0.03
CA LYS A 150 -8.08 9.26 -1.50
C LYS A 150 -7.74 7.85 -1.95
N VAL A 151 -8.50 7.32 -2.90
CA VAL A 151 -8.20 6.07 -3.59
C VAL A 151 -7.80 6.38 -5.03
N SER A 152 -6.75 5.74 -5.51
CA SER A 152 -6.32 5.81 -6.90
C SER A 152 -6.19 4.44 -7.53
N LEU A 153 -6.43 4.33 -8.82
CA LEU A 153 -6.29 3.10 -9.58
C LEU A 153 -5.07 3.17 -10.49
N GLY A 154 -4.25 2.12 -10.46
CA GLY A 154 -3.11 1.93 -11.34
C GLY A 154 -3.23 0.65 -12.15
N SER A 155 -2.37 0.47 -13.13
CA SER A 155 -2.34 -0.73 -13.98
C SER A 155 -1.25 -1.72 -13.59
N ASP A 156 -0.22 -1.25 -12.93
CA ASP A 156 0.98 -2.02 -12.60
C ASP A 156 1.56 -2.81 -13.80
N ARG A 157 1.50 -2.19 -15.00
CA ARG A 157 2.06 -2.85 -16.20
C ARG A 157 3.57 -3.07 -16.10
N PRO A 158 4.06 -4.20 -16.61
CA PRO A 158 3.39 -5.21 -17.47
C PRO A 158 2.77 -6.40 -16.71
N VAL A 159 2.60 -6.31 -15.39
CA VAL A 159 2.16 -7.45 -14.54
C VAL A 159 0.72 -7.86 -14.81
N ASP A 160 -0.11 -6.93 -15.28
CA ASP A 160 -1.53 -7.13 -15.49
C ASP A 160 -1.90 -7.19 -16.98
N LEU A 161 -2.74 -8.18 -17.34
CA LEU A 161 -3.21 -8.39 -18.71
C LEU A 161 -4.19 -7.32 -19.19
N TYR A 162 -4.97 -6.72 -18.27
CA TYR A 162 -6.04 -5.76 -18.58
C TYR A 162 -5.76 -4.35 -18.11
N GLY A 163 -4.67 -4.12 -17.40
CA GLY A 163 -4.39 -2.88 -16.67
C GLY A 163 -4.23 -1.62 -17.51
N TYR A 164 -4.10 -1.73 -18.82
CA TYR A 164 -4.06 -0.57 -19.71
C TYR A 164 -5.44 -0.06 -20.17
N VAL A 165 -6.52 -0.66 -19.66
CA VAL A 165 -7.90 -0.25 -19.94
C VAL A 165 -8.50 0.36 -18.65
N PRO A 166 -8.34 1.68 -18.40
CA PRO A 166 -8.72 2.29 -17.12
C PRO A 166 -10.19 2.09 -16.74
N LEU A 167 -11.10 2.17 -17.73
CA LEU A 167 -12.52 1.96 -17.47
C LEU A 167 -12.83 0.51 -17.05
N LYS A 168 -12.07 -0.46 -17.57
CA LYS A 168 -12.21 -1.86 -17.14
C LYS A 168 -11.73 -2.06 -15.71
N SER A 169 -10.62 -1.40 -15.32
CA SER A 169 -10.16 -1.40 -13.94
C SER A 169 -11.19 -0.83 -12.97
N ILE A 170 -11.88 0.26 -13.36
CA ILE A 170 -12.94 0.84 -12.54
C ILE A 170 -14.13 -0.13 -12.42
N GLU A 171 -14.58 -0.71 -13.54
CA GLU A 171 -15.68 -1.68 -13.56
C GLU A 171 -15.40 -2.88 -12.64
N MET A 172 -14.15 -3.38 -12.63
CA MET A 172 -13.77 -4.55 -11.83
C MET A 172 -13.56 -4.23 -10.35
N ALA A 173 -13.32 -2.97 -10.00
CA ALA A 173 -13.18 -2.49 -8.61
C ALA A 173 -14.52 -2.12 -7.95
N MET A 174 -15.62 -2.10 -8.70
CA MET A 174 -16.98 -1.80 -8.22
C MET A 174 -17.72 -3.06 -7.79
#